data_5ff37cc4d4c2fd522334c504f6e6b487
#
_entry.id   5ff37cc4d4c2fd522334c504f6e6b487
#
_cell.length_a   1.000
_cell.length_b   1.000
_cell.length_c   1.000
_cell.angle_alpha   90.00
_cell.angle_beta   90.00
_cell.angle_gamma   90.00
#
_symmetry.space_group_name_H-M   'P 1'
#
loop_
_entity.id
_entity.type
_entity.pdbx_description
1 polymer ?
#
loop_
_entity_poly.entity_id
_entity_poly.type
_entity_poly.pdbx_seq_one_letter_code
_entity_poly.pdbx_strand_id
1 'polypeptide(L)'
;TTIDLFLTIYEDPNNGSNISANDLDRQFNWLQRFYDQSVSGAMLGKFMDDTKSDLYQVADLIHSTNKIDRIRLFILTNAIAPVSYEKDNIEIADGTSCEFYVWDAKRIMQQDNIISGRKPIVVDFEGDYNCTLPCVKMPDVSDHVMCYLCIIPGMVLSQVYHKYHQQILEMNVRTFLQFKGASNKGIRD
;
A
#
# COMPACT_ATOMS: atom_id res chain seq x y z
N THR A 1 -9.74 0.08 -18.21
CA THR A 1 -9.67 1.35 -17.42
C THR A 1 -9.40 1.02 -15.96
N THR A 2 -8.62 1.86 -15.25
CA THR A 2 -8.43 1.78 -13.80
C THR A 2 -9.16 2.93 -13.12
N ILE A 3 -9.86 2.65 -12.03
CA ILE A 3 -10.53 3.65 -11.19
C ILE A 3 -9.90 3.62 -9.80
N ASP A 4 -9.57 4.78 -9.28
CA ASP A 4 -9.06 4.97 -7.92
C ASP A 4 -10.12 5.69 -7.08
N LEU A 5 -10.58 5.05 -6.00
CA LEU A 5 -11.49 5.65 -5.05
C LEU A 5 -10.79 5.91 -3.72
N PHE A 6 -10.93 7.13 -3.24
CA PHE A 6 -10.32 7.58 -1.99
C PHE A 6 -11.40 7.86 -0.95
N LEU A 7 -11.22 7.32 0.24
CA LEU A 7 -12.01 7.65 1.42
C LEU A 7 -11.10 8.24 2.49
N THR A 8 -11.42 9.44 2.96
CA THR A 8 -10.68 10.07 4.05
C THR A 8 -11.42 9.85 5.36
N ILE A 9 -10.70 9.34 6.36
CA ILE A 9 -11.18 9.16 7.73
C ILE A 9 -10.35 10.07 8.63
N TYR A 10 -11.01 11.03 9.24
CA TYR A 10 -10.39 11.92 10.21
C TYR A 10 -10.80 11.54 11.61
N GLU A 11 -9.82 11.20 12.44
CA GLU A 11 -10.00 10.95 13.88
C GLU A 11 -9.51 12.17 14.69
N ASP A 12 -10.24 12.52 15.76
CA ASP A 12 -9.83 13.59 16.64
C ASP A 12 -8.52 13.21 17.35
N PRO A 13 -7.42 13.97 17.17
CA PRO A 13 -6.14 13.68 17.79
C PRO A 13 -6.18 13.57 19.31
N ASN A 14 -7.17 14.18 19.94
CA ASN A 14 -7.35 14.16 21.40
C ASN A 14 -7.92 12.83 21.92
N ASN A 15 -8.53 12.01 21.07
CA ASN A 15 -9.19 10.75 21.46
C ASN A 15 -8.34 9.50 21.25
N GLY A 16 -7.04 9.66 20.93
CA GLY A 16 -6.15 8.54 20.64
C GLY A 16 -6.30 8.07 19.18
N SER A 17 -5.24 8.18 18.43
CA SER A 17 -5.25 8.12 16.97
C SER A 17 -4.98 6.71 16.41
N ASN A 18 -5.68 5.67 16.90
CA ASN A 18 -5.58 4.34 16.33
C ASN A 18 -6.90 3.94 15.67
N ILE A 19 -6.82 3.39 14.46
CA ILE A 19 -7.96 2.78 13.77
C ILE A 19 -7.83 1.25 13.83
N SER A 20 -8.91 0.55 14.14
CA SER A 20 -8.88 -0.91 14.22
C SER A 20 -8.96 -1.57 12.82
N ALA A 21 -8.50 -2.83 12.72
CA ALA A 21 -8.65 -3.63 11.51
C ALA A 21 -10.11 -3.79 11.10
N ASN A 22 -11.01 -4.00 12.08
CA ASN A 22 -12.46 -4.12 11.83
C ASN A 22 -13.06 -2.83 11.26
N ASP A 23 -12.59 -1.67 11.73
CA ASP A 23 -13.05 -0.38 11.20
C ASP A 23 -12.57 -0.18 9.76
N LEU A 24 -11.32 -0.52 9.47
CA LEU A 24 -10.79 -0.49 8.11
C LEU A 24 -11.60 -1.40 7.18
N ASP A 25 -11.89 -2.64 7.61
CA ASP A 25 -12.71 -3.57 6.82
C ASP A 25 -14.11 -3.02 6.55
N ARG A 26 -14.73 -2.40 7.56
CA ARG A 26 -16.04 -1.76 7.40
C ARG A 26 -16.00 -0.64 6.36
N GLN A 27 -14.96 0.18 6.36
CA GLN A 27 -14.81 1.28 5.42
C GLN A 27 -14.51 0.77 3.99
N PHE A 28 -13.68 -0.25 3.84
CA PHE A 28 -13.47 -0.88 2.54
C PHE A 28 -14.74 -1.52 1.98
N ASN A 29 -15.51 -2.19 2.84
CA ASN A 29 -16.80 -2.75 2.44
C ASN A 29 -17.80 -1.66 2.01
N TRP A 30 -17.73 -0.48 2.63
CA TRP A 30 -18.54 0.67 2.22
C TRP A 30 -18.11 1.19 0.85
N LEU A 31 -16.81 1.39 0.60
CA LEU A 31 -16.27 1.80 -0.70
C LEU A 31 -16.62 0.79 -1.81
N GLN A 32 -16.48 -0.49 -1.53
CA GLN A 32 -16.84 -1.54 -2.48
C GLN A 32 -18.33 -1.50 -2.82
N ARG A 33 -19.21 -1.39 -1.81
CA ARG A 33 -20.65 -1.25 -2.05
C ARG A 33 -21.01 0.01 -2.83
N PHE A 34 -20.32 1.11 -2.58
CA PHE A 34 -20.50 2.33 -3.35
C PHE A 34 -20.17 2.08 -4.82
N TYR A 35 -19.06 1.42 -5.10
CA TYR A 35 -18.67 1.04 -6.46
C TYR A 35 -19.71 0.14 -7.12
N ASP A 36 -20.09 -0.98 -6.48
CA ASP A 36 -21.06 -1.95 -7.02
C ASP A 36 -22.41 -1.28 -7.33
N GLN A 37 -22.89 -0.41 -6.45
CA GLN A 37 -24.13 0.34 -6.65
C GLN A 37 -24.00 1.42 -7.71
N SER A 38 -22.82 1.98 -7.92
CA SER A 38 -22.55 2.92 -9.00
C SER A 38 -22.56 2.21 -10.35
N VAL A 39 -21.86 1.08 -10.48
CA VAL A 39 -21.87 0.26 -11.72
C VAL A 39 -23.30 -0.13 -12.10
N SER A 40 -24.11 -0.56 -11.15
CA SER A 40 -25.53 -0.93 -11.41
C SER A 40 -26.46 0.26 -11.64
N GLY A 41 -26.02 1.50 -11.46
CA GLY A 41 -26.84 2.71 -11.51
C GLY A 41 -27.73 2.94 -10.27
N ALA A 42 -27.74 2.01 -9.31
CA ALA A 42 -28.56 2.13 -8.10
C ALA A 42 -28.16 3.34 -7.22
N MET A 43 -26.88 3.74 -7.26
CA MET A 43 -26.40 4.91 -6.54
C MET A 43 -26.93 6.21 -7.13
N LEU A 44 -27.04 6.30 -8.44
CA LEU A 44 -27.61 7.48 -9.12
C LEU A 44 -29.05 7.75 -8.68
N GLY A 45 -29.84 6.68 -8.49
CA GLY A 45 -31.21 6.79 -8.01
C GLY A 45 -31.32 7.37 -6.60
N LYS A 46 -30.30 7.19 -5.74
CA LYS A 46 -30.27 7.72 -4.37
C LYS A 46 -30.00 9.23 -4.31
N PHE A 47 -29.33 9.77 -5.29
CA PHE A 47 -28.92 11.18 -5.38
C PHE A 47 -29.63 11.96 -6.48
N MET A 48 -30.78 11.47 -6.97
CA MET A 48 -31.53 12.13 -8.06
C MET A 48 -31.92 13.58 -7.75
N ASP A 49 -32.14 13.89 -6.47
CA ASP A 49 -32.50 15.23 -6.01
C ASP A 49 -31.28 16.18 -5.94
N ASP A 50 -30.06 15.65 -5.95
CA ASP A 50 -28.83 16.43 -5.90
C ASP A 50 -27.79 15.93 -6.91
N THR A 51 -28.09 16.11 -8.19
CA THR A 51 -27.21 15.71 -9.30
C THR A 51 -25.90 16.52 -9.39
N LYS A 52 -25.78 17.57 -8.58
CA LYS A 52 -24.56 18.38 -8.50
C LYS A 52 -23.63 17.96 -7.39
N SER A 53 -24.05 17.02 -6.53
CA SER A 53 -23.18 16.52 -5.47
C SER A 53 -21.98 15.76 -6.05
N ASP A 54 -20.84 15.85 -5.39
CA ASP A 54 -19.62 15.15 -5.79
C ASP A 54 -19.84 13.64 -5.84
N LEU A 55 -20.64 13.08 -4.91
CA LEU A 55 -20.98 11.67 -4.89
C LEU A 55 -21.78 11.22 -6.11
N TYR A 56 -22.74 12.05 -6.57
CA TYR A 56 -23.48 11.77 -7.81
C TYR A 56 -22.53 11.75 -9.00
N GLN A 57 -21.66 12.76 -9.13
CA GLN A 57 -20.76 12.88 -10.25
C GLN A 57 -19.77 11.69 -10.31
N VAL A 58 -19.25 11.25 -9.18
CA VAL A 58 -18.38 10.06 -9.11
C VAL A 58 -19.17 8.80 -9.49
N ALA A 59 -20.40 8.64 -8.99
CA ALA A 59 -21.23 7.49 -9.32
C ALA A 59 -21.59 7.47 -10.82
N ASP A 60 -21.89 8.62 -11.43
CA ASP A 60 -22.18 8.76 -12.84
C ASP A 60 -20.96 8.45 -13.71
N LEU A 61 -19.79 8.91 -13.32
CA LEU A 61 -18.52 8.58 -13.98
C LEU A 61 -18.27 7.05 -13.99
N ILE A 62 -18.49 6.38 -12.86
CA ILE A 62 -18.35 4.93 -12.77
C ILE A 62 -19.38 4.24 -13.67
N HIS A 63 -20.64 4.66 -13.58
CA HIS A 63 -21.74 4.08 -14.35
C HIS A 63 -21.56 4.22 -15.86
N SER A 64 -21.07 5.37 -16.31
CA SER A 64 -20.84 5.67 -17.73
C SER A 64 -19.57 5.04 -18.31
N THR A 65 -18.70 4.47 -17.48
CA THR A 65 -17.45 3.86 -17.93
C THR A 65 -17.71 2.46 -18.51
N ASN A 66 -17.46 2.29 -19.80
CA ASN A 66 -17.80 1.06 -20.54
C ASN A 66 -17.11 -0.21 -20.04
N LYS A 67 -15.82 -0.11 -19.61
CA LYS A 67 -15.06 -1.23 -19.12
C LYS A 67 -14.07 -0.79 -18.05
N ILE A 68 -14.22 -1.38 -16.87
CA ILE A 68 -13.32 -1.20 -15.73
C ILE A 68 -12.58 -2.52 -15.54
N ASP A 69 -11.24 -2.50 -15.72
CA ASP A 69 -10.41 -3.68 -15.57
C ASP A 69 -9.87 -3.80 -14.14
N ARG A 70 -9.74 -2.64 -13.46
CA ARG A 70 -9.18 -2.56 -12.11
C ARG A 70 -9.81 -1.43 -11.33
N ILE A 71 -10.09 -1.69 -10.06
CA ILE A 71 -10.44 -0.68 -9.07
C ILE A 71 -9.42 -0.74 -7.92
N ARG A 72 -8.95 0.44 -7.48
CA ARG A 72 -8.11 0.57 -6.31
C ARG A 72 -8.85 1.40 -5.27
N LEU A 73 -9.00 0.85 -4.08
CA LEU A 73 -9.69 1.46 -2.96
C LEU A 73 -8.66 1.94 -1.95
N PHE A 74 -8.66 3.24 -1.68
CA PHE A 74 -7.71 3.89 -0.79
C PHE A 74 -8.42 4.44 0.44
N ILE A 75 -7.93 4.09 1.63
CA ILE A 75 -8.29 4.76 2.87
C ILE A 75 -7.12 5.65 3.28
N LEU A 76 -7.42 6.96 3.42
CA LEU A 76 -6.49 7.96 3.95
C LEU A 76 -6.92 8.31 5.36
N THR A 77 -6.02 8.23 6.34
CA THR A 77 -6.36 8.55 7.74
C THR A 77 -5.19 9.19 8.47
N ASN A 78 -5.52 10.12 9.38
CA ASN A 78 -4.56 10.66 10.33
C ASN A 78 -4.33 9.73 11.54
N ALA A 79 -5.16 8.69 11.70
CA ALA A 79 -4.98 7.66 12.71
C ALA A 79 -3.88 6.66 12.29
N ILE A 80 -3.41 5.87 13.25
CA ILE A 80 -2.41 4.82 13.01
C ILE A 80 -3.14 3.48 12.82
N ALA A 81 -2.96 2.88 11.65
CA ALA A 81 -3.48 1.56 11.35
C ALA A 81 -2.56 0.45 11.88
N PRO A 82 -3.08 -0.75 12.18
CA PRO A 82 -2.24 -1.88 12.57
C PRO A 82 -1.20 -2.18 11.50
N VAL A 83 0.05 -2.42 11.92
CA VAL A 83 1.18 -2.68 11.00
C VAL A 83 0.93 -3.95 10.18
N SER A 84 0.31 -4.94 10.79
CA SER A 84 -0.03 -6.23 10.16
C SER A 84 -1.32 -6.22 9.34
N TYR A 85 -1.99 -5.06 9.22
CA TYR A 85 -3.22 -5.01 8.45
C TYR A 85 -2.92 -5.15 6.95
N GLU A 86 -3.40 -6.23 6.39
CA GLU A 86 -3.41 -6.52 4.97
C GLU A 86 -4.79 -7.03 4.58
N LYS A 87 -5.28 -6.60 3.45
CA LYS A 87 -6.51 -7.09 2.85
C LYS A 87 -6.20 -7.67 1.48
N ASP A 88 -6.59 -8.92 1.29
CA ASP A 88 -6.37 -9.62 0.02
C ASP A 88 -7.13 -8.94 -1.11
N ASN A 89 -6.49 -8.88 -2.28
CA ASN A 89 -7.17 -8.47 -3.50
C ASN A 89 -8.25 -9.49 -3.85
N ILE A 90 -9.35 -9.00 -4.34
CA ILE A 90 -10.47 -9.83 -4.79
C ILE A 90 -10.76 -9.57 -6.27
N GLU A 91 -11.40 -10.52 -6.90
CA GLU A 91 -12.03 -10.35 -8.21
C GLU A 91 -13.53 -10.16 -8.00
N ILE A 92 -14.07 -9.09 -8.57
CA ILE A 92 -15.50 -8.79 -8.52
C ILE A 92 -16.21 -9.54 -9.66
N ALA A 93 -17.54 -9.68 -9.56
CA ALA A 93 -18.36 -10.54 -10.40
C ALA A 93 -18.24 -10.32 -11.93
N ASP A 94 -17.74 -9.18 -12.37
CA ASP A 94 -17.49 -8.84 -13.78
C ASP A 94 -16.05 -9.09 -14.25
N GLY A 95 -15.21 -9.70 -13.40
CA GLY A 95 -13.79 -9.93 -13.67
C GLY A 95 -12.91 -8.72 -13.36
N THR A 96 -13.46 -7.68 -12.73
CA THR A 96 -12.69 -6.50 -12.29
C THR A 96 -11.82 -6.84 -11.08
N SER A 97 -10.52 -6.55 -11.15
CA SER A 97 -9.62 -6.68 -10.00
C SER A 97 -9.83 -5.54 -9.02
N CYS A 98 -10.05 -5.87 -7.74
CA CYS A 98 -10.20 -4.90 -6.66
C CYS A 98 -9.03 -4.99 -5.67
N GLU A 99 -8.33 -3.89 -5.49
CA GLU A 99 -7.15 -3.76 -4.65
C GLU A 99 -7.41 -2.78 -3.50
N PHE A 100 -6.80 -3.05 -2.33
CA PHE A 100 -7.04 -2.30 -1.10
C PHE A 100 -5.75 -1.68 -0.57
N TYR A 101 -5.79 -0.38 -0.23
CA TYR A 101 -4.64 0.37 0.24
C TYR A 101 -5.00 1.24 1.44
N VAL A 102 -4.18 1.18 2.49
CA VAL A 102 -4.29 2.06 3.66
C VAL A 102 -3.10 3.00 3.71
N TRP A 103 -3.37 4.29 3.77
CA TRP A 103 -2.40 5.35 3.97
C TRP A 103 -2.70 6.07 5.28
N ASP A 104 -2.04 5.66 6.33
CA ASP A 104 -2.11 6.29 7.63
C ASP A 104 -1.02 7.36 7.82
N ALA A 105 -1.14 8.16 8.87
CA ALA A 105 -0.18 9.21 9.18
C ALA A 105 1.26 8.68 9.28
N LYS A 106 1.44 7.48 9.87
CA LYS A 106 2.76 6.87 10.05
C LYS A 106 3.37 6.47 8.70
N ARG A 107 2.58 5.82 7.84
CA ARG A 107 3.02 5.41 6.48
C ARG A 107 3.32 6.63 5.62
N ILE A 108 2.49 7.68 5.68
CA ILE A 108 2.72 8.94 4.95
C ILE A 108 4.01 9.61 5.43
N MET A 109 4.21 9.73 6.76
CA MET A 109 5.43 10.31 7.32
C MET A 109 6.68 9.48 6.99
N GLN A 110 6.56 8.16 6.95
CA GLN A 110 7.65 7.28 6.52
C GLN A 110 8.01 7.56 5.06
N GLN A 111 7.04 7.66 4.17
CA GLN A 111 7.26 7.98 2.77
C GLN A 111 7.90 9.38 2.61
N ASP A 112 7.44 10.38 3.33
CA ASP A 112 8.03 11.73 3.28
C ASP A 112 9.49 11.74 3.78
N ASN A 113 9.79 11.02 4.85
CA ASN A 113 11.16 10.85 5.33
C ASN A 113 12.07 10.15 4.31
N ILE A 114 11.51 9.23 3.55
CA ILE A 114 12.14 8.50 2.47
C ILE A 114 12.48 9.46 1.31
N ILE A 115 11.47 10.12 0.77
CA ILE A 115 11.60 11.05 -0.37
C ILE A 115 12.53 12.23 -0.02
N SER A 116 12.48 12.70 1.22
CA SER A 116 13.31 13.81 1.69
C SER A 116 14.75 13.42 2.07
N GLY A 117 15.10 12.13 2.00
CA GLY A 117 16.46 11.63 2.32
C GLY A 117 16.91 11.92 3.77
N ARG A 118 15.97 12.13 4.69
CA ARG A 118 16.25 12.70 6.02
C ARG A 118 16.87 11.76 7.03
N LYS A 119 16.85 10.43 6.79
CA LYS A 119 17.55 9.48 7.68
C LYS A 119 18.09 8.29 6.88
N PRO A 120 19.41 8.19 6.73
CA PRO A 120 20.03 6.98 6.20
C PRO A 120 19.71 5.81 7.12
N ILE A 121 19.32 4.67 6.55
CA ILE A 121 19.20 3.42 7.30
C ILE A 121 20.59 2.87 7.47
N VAL A 122 21.01 2.73 8.72
CA VAL A 122 22.24 2.03 9.08
C VAL A 122 21.84 0.69 9.69
N VAL A 123 22.29 -0.39 9.08
CA VAL A 123 22.06 -1.76 9.55
C VAL A 123 23.37 -2.30 10.10
N ASP A 124 23.43 -2.52 11.40
CA ASP A 124 24.56 -3.19 12.06
C ASP A 124 24.32 -4.70 12.08
N PHE A 125 24.87 -5.39 11.05
CA PHE A 125 24.68 -6.83 10.93
C PHE A 125 25.37 -7.61 12.04
N GLU A 126 26.49 -7.14 12.55
CA GLU A 126 27.24 -7.82 13.61
C GLU A 126 26.60 -7.56 14.97
N GLY A 127 26.30 -6.29 15.31
CA GLY A 127 25.74 -5.92 16.61
C GLY A 127 24.27 -6.31 16.76
N ASP A 128 23.42 -6.04 15.75
CA ASP A 128 21.98 -6.28 15.85
C ASP A 128 21.57 -7.73 15.53
N TYR A 129 22.32 -8.42 14.66
CA TYR A 129 21.92 -9.72 14.09
C TYR A 129 22.94 -10.83 14.32
N ASN A 130 24.07 -10.54 14.99
CA ASN A 130 25.18 -11.47 15.19
C ASN A 130 25.58 -12.20 13.89
N CYS A 131 25.62 -11.44 12.79
CA CYS A 131 25.83 -11.94 11.44
C CYS A 131 27.00 -11.24 10.77
N THR A 132 28.08 -11.97 10.50
CA THR A 132 29.18 -11.49 9.66
C THR A 132 28.85 -11.76 8.21
N LEU A 133 28.90 -10.72 7.36
CA LEU A 133 28.59 -10.84 5.94
C LEU A 133 29.85 -11.24 5.13
N PRO A 134 29.88 -12.42 4.52
CA PRO A 134 30.90 -12.74 3.53
C PRO A 134 30.81 -11.79 2.35
N CYS A 135 31.90 -11.07 2.06
CA CYS A 135 31.96 -10.10 0.97
C CYS A 135 33.14 -10.40 0.04
N VAL A 136 32.92 -10.20 -1.25
CA VAL A 136 33.96 -10.23 -2.28
C VAL A 136 34.07 -8.84 -2.89
N LYS A 137 35.28 -8.30 -2.89
CA LYS A 137 35.54 -7.02 -3.58
C LYS A 137 35.43 -7.25 -5.09
N MET A 138 34.59 -6.47 -5.73
CA MET A 138 34.47 -6.47 -7.20
C MET A 138 35.56 -5.59 -7.82
N PRO A 139 35.89 -5.77 -9.11
CA PRO A 139 36.74 -4.83 -9.82
C PRO A 139 36.22 -3.40 -9.71
N ASP A 140 37.11 -2.47 -9.47
CA ASP A 140 36.74 -1.06 -9.29
C ASP A 140 36.14 -0.51 -10.61
N VAL A 141 34.94 0.07 -10.50
CA VAL A 141 34.22 0.65 -11.65
C VAL A 141 34.82 2.03 -12.04
N SER A 142 35.39 2.73 -11.06
CA SER A 142 36.14 3.97 -11.23
C SER A 142 37.03 4.22 -10.02
N ASP A 143 37.98 5.17 -10.13
CA ASP A 143 38.91 5.51 -9.03
C ASP A 143 38.25 5.97 -7.73
N HIS A 144 36.94 6.24 -7.75
CA HIS A 144 36.18 6.76 -6.60
C HIS A 144 35.05 5.83 -6.11
N VAL A 145 34.86 4.68 -6.78
CA VAL A 145 33.75 3.77 -6.45
C VAL A 145 34.29 2.35 -6.22
N MET A 146 34.20 1.91 -4.95
CA MET A 146 34.50 0.52 -4.56
C MET A 146 33.19 -0.26 -4.47
N CYS A 147 33.14 -1.41 -5.16
CA CYS A 147 31.96 -2.30 -5.16
C CYS A 147 32.28 -3.60 -4.43
N TYR A 148 31.33 -4.05 -3.62
CA TYR A 148 31.39 -5.33 -2.91
C TYR A 148 30.13 -6.14 -3.17
N LEU A 149 30.31 -7.44 -3.42
CA LEU A 149 29.21 -8.41 -3.45
C LEU A 149 29.17 -9.12 -2.09
N CYS A 150 28.05 -9.02 -1.38
CA CYS A 150 27.85 -9.64 -0.07
C CYS A 150 26.74 -10.67 -0.12
N ILE A 151 26.88 -11.72 0.69
CA ILE A 151 25.84 -12.75 0.86
C ILE A 151 25.17 -12.51 2.21
N ILE A 152 23.86 -12.28 2.20
CA ILE A 152 23.04 -12.09 3.40
C ILE A 152 22.18 -13.35 3.59
N PRO A 153 22.26 -14.04 4.75
CA PRO A 153 21.36 -15.14 5.05
C PRO A 153 19.88 -14.70 4.99
N GLY A 154 19.03 -15.51 4.37
CA GLY A 154 17.62 -15.13 4.17
C GLY A 154 16.87 -14.82 5.47
N MET A 155 17.18 -15.52 6.56
CA MET A 155 16.60 -15.23 7.88
C MET A 155 16.99 -13.84 8.39
N VAL A 156 18.26 -13.44 8.23
CA VAL A 156 18.75 -12.11 8.64
C VAL A 156 18.09 -11.04 7.76
N LEU A 157 18.00 -11.28 6.46
CA LEU A 157 17.31 -10.37 5.55
C LEU A 157 15.83 -10.18 5.94
N SER A 158 15.15 -11.27 6.32
CA SER A 158 13.77 -11.22 6.81
C SER A 158 13.64 -10.39 8.10
N GLN A 159 14.57 -10.54 9.06
CA GLN A 159 14.56 -9.74 10.28
C GLN A 159 14.82 -8.26 10.02
N VAL A 160 15.79 -7.95 9.14
CA VAL A 160 16.07 -6.58 8.70
C VAL A 160 14.85 -5.99 8.01
N TYR A 161 14.20 -6.75 7.13
CA TYR A 161 12.95 -6.31 6.48
C TYR A 161 11.82 -6.10 7.50
N HIS A 162 11.70 -6.97 8.50
CA HIS A 162 10.70 -6.82 9.56
C HIS A 162 10.91 -5.55 10.41
N LYS A 163 12.17 -5.16 10.63
CA LYS A 163 12.54 -3.94 11.39
C LYS A 163 12.32 -2.66 10.59
N TYR A 164 12.71 -2.64 9.32
CA TYR A 164 12.75 -1.43 8.49
C TYR A 164 11.65 -1.38 7.42
N HIS A 165 10.94 -2.49 7.21
CA HIS A 165 9.86 -2.62 6.23
C HIS A 165 10.26 -2.14 4.82
N GLN A 166 9.38 -1.39 4.21
CA GLN A 166 9.57 -0.87 2.85
C GLN A 166 10.77 0.09 2.71
N GLN A 167 11.26 0.68 3.80
CA GLN A 167 12.38 1.63 3.77
C GLN A 167 13.66 1.05 3.17
N ILE A 168 13.88 -0.27 3.23
CA ILE A 168 15.05 -0.93 2.63
C ILE A 168 14.94 -1.01 1.09
N LEU A 169 13.72 -0.98 0.56
CA LEU A 169 13.45 -1.20 -0.87
C LEU A 169 13.15 0.09 -1.63
N GLU A 170 13.45 1.20 -1.04
CA GLU A 170 12.97 2.53 -1.27
C GLU A 170 13.21 3.12 -2.66
N MET A 171 14.33 2.83 -3.23
CA MET A 171 14.69 3.30 -4.58
C MET A 171 14.03 2.46 -5.68
N ASN A 172 13.27 1.43 -5.31
CA ASN A 172 12.64 0.56 -6.28
C ASN A 172 11.15 0.89 -6.42
N VAL A 173 10.77 1.45 -7.56
CA VAL A 173 9.38 1.77 -7.94
C VAL A 173 8.43 0.57 -7.75
N ARG A 174 8.97 -0.66 -7.69
CA ARG A 174 8.22 -1.90 -7.43
C ARG A 174 7.79 -2.10 -5.98
N THR A 175 8.26 -1.27 -5.03
CA THR A 175 7.81 -1.33 -3.63
C THR A 175 6.32 -1.04 -3.47
N PHE A 176 5.73 -0.28 -4.38
CA PHE A 176 4.28 -0.05 -4.42
C PHE A 176 3.48 -1.21 -4.99
N LEU A 177 4.15 -2.11 -5.69
CA LEU A 177 3.56 -3.35 -6.16
C LEU A 177 3.76 -4.40 -5.06
N GLN A 178 2.90 -4.38 -4.04
CA GLN A 178 2.85 -5.45 -3.04
C GLN A 178 2.92 -6.82 -3.75
N PHE A 179 3.49 -7.83 -3.08
CA PHE A 179 3.61 -9.23 -3.57
C PHE A 179 2.23 -9.88 -3.83
N LYS A 180 1.42 -9.28 -4.72
CA LYS A 180 0.02 -9.64 -4.97
C LYS A 180 -0.20 -10.28 -6.34
N GLY A 181 0.80 -10.89 -6.93
CA GLY A 181 0.64 -11.68 -8.17
C GLY A 181 0.45 -13.16 -7.88
N ALA A 182 -0.33 -13.87 -8.72
CA ALA A 182 -0.51 -15.31 -8.63
C ALA A 182 0.83 -16.07 -8.64
N SER A 183 1.84 -15.55 -9.36
CA SER A 183 3.20 -16.09 -9.40
C SER A 183 3.94 -16.00 -8.06
N ASN A 184 3.60 -15.05 -7.20
CA ASN A 184 4.26 -14.87 -5.92
C ASN A 184 3.56 -15.64 -4.79
N LYS A 185 2.29 -16.04 -4.96
CA LYS A 185 1.60 -16.95 -4.03
C LYS A 185 2.24 -18.35 -4.06
N GLY A 186 2.70 -18.84 -5.22
CA GLY A 186 3.39 -20.12 -5.35
C GLY A 186 4.82 -20.17 -4.80
N ILE A 187 5.39 -19.06 -4.33
CA ILE A 187 6.71 -19.02 -3.67
C ILE A 187 6.57 -19.12 -2.15
N ARG A 188 5.36 -18.86 -1.63
CA ARG A 188 5.08 -18.82 -0.17
C ARG A 188 4.70 -20.20 0.39
N ASP A 189 4.26 -21.14 -0.45
CA ASP A 189 3.93 -22.54 -0.12
C ASP A 189 5.12 -23.47 -0.42
#